data_6e2886f3b9dc2e9deaab801b58ed13db
#
_entry.id   6e2886f3b9dc2e9deaab801b58ed13db
#
_cell.length_a   1.000
_cell.length_b   1.000
_cell.length_c   1.000
_cell.angle_alpha   90.00
_cell.angle_beta   90.00
_cell.angle_gamma   90.00
#
_symmetry.space_group_name_H-M   'P 1'
#
loop_
_entity.id
_entity.type
_entity.pdbx_description
1 polymer ?
#
loop_
_entity_poly.entity_id
_entity_poly.type
_entity_poly.pdbx_seq_one_letter_code
_entity_poly.pdbx_strand_id
1 'polypeptide(L)'
;VRALTPVAGKFDKMEEHFENEKYVVTSAVGHLVEIQAPEEFDVKRGKWSFAHLPVIPPHFELKPLDKTKTRLNAIVRLAKRKDVGAFINACDAGREGELIFRLIQQYSKVKHPVQRLWLQSMTPQAIREGFETLRTDRQMLPLADAARCRSEADWLVGINGTRAMTAFNSRDGGFFLTTVGRVQT
;
A
#
# COMPACT_ATOMS: atom_id res chain seq x y z
N VAL A 1 -17.86 10.25 -4.20
CA VAL A 1 -19.03 9.81 -4.95
C VAL A 1 -19.96 10.98 -5.25
N ARG A 2 -20.53 11.70 -4.26
CA ARG A 2 -21.50 12.80 -4.52
C ARG A 2 -20.98 13.86 -5.50
N ALA A 3 -19.72 14.26 -5.39
CA ALA A 3 -19.11 15.25 -6.28
C ALA A 3 -18.98 14.76 -7.73
N LEU A 4 -18.94 13.45 -7.95
CA LEU A 4 -18.82 12.82 -9.28
C LEU A 4 -20.16 12.63 -9.99
N THR A 5 -21.29 12.71 -9.27
CA THR A 5 -22.61 12.49 -9.86
C THR A 5 -22.88 13.30 -11.14
N PRO A 6 -22.49 14.60 -11.26
CA PRO A 6 -22.72 15.36 -12.48
C PRO A 6 -21.91 14.90 -13.70
N VAL A 7 -20.76 14.26 -13.51
CA VAL A 7 -19.84 13.84 -14.59
C VAL A 7 -19.82 12.32 -14.81
N ALA A 8 -20.14 11.54 -13.78
CA ALA A 8 -20.08 10.08 -13.82
C ALA A 8 -21.46 9.39 -13.67
N GLY A 9 -22.51 10.14 -13.41
CA GLY A 9 -23.86 9.61 -13.16
C GLY A 9 -24.12 9.25 -11.69
N LYS A 10 -25.36 8.90 -11.39
CA LYS A 10 -25.78 8.49 -10.04
C LYS A 10 -25.15 7.12 -9.70
N PHE A 11 -24.77 6.96 -8.44
CA PHE A 11 -24.21 5.72 -7.89
C PHE A 11 -25.18 5.11 -6.90
N ASP A 12 -25.35 3.81 -6.97
CA ASP A 12 -26.04 3.01 -5.99
C ASP A 12 -25.06 2.60 -4.88
N LYS A 13 -25.54 2.62 -3.63
CA LYS A 13 -24.76 2.21 -2.48
C LYS A 13 -24.92 0.72 -2.25
N MET A 14 -23.82 -0.01 -2.36
CA MET A 14 -23.71 -1.40 -1.96
C MET A 14 -23.08 -1.52 -0.56
N GLU A 15 -22.92 -2.73 -0.05
CA GLU A 15 -22.35 -2.99 1.27
C GLU A 15 -20.90 -2.48 1.39
N GLU A 16 -20.06 -2.74 0.38
CA GLU A 16 -18.62 -2.48 0.41
C GLU A 16 -18.13 -1.46 -0.62
N HIS A 17 -19.01 -0.97 -1.49
CA HIS A 17 -18.67 -0.06 -2.58
C HIS A 17 -19.88 0.76 -3.04
N PHE A 18 -19.63 1.67 -3.96
CA PHE A 18 -20.67 2.34 -4.75
C PHE A 18 -20.49 1.96 -6.20
N GLU A 19 -21.58 1.73 -6.94
CA GLU A 19 -21.46 1.41 -8.35
C GLU A 19 -22.56 2.04 -9.20
N ASN A 20 -22.30 2.13 -10.48
CA ASN A 20 -23.23 2.41 -11.53
C ASN A 20 -22.82 1.63 -12.80
N GLU A 21 -23.48 1.85 -13.92
CA GLU A 21 -23.20 1.13 -15.17
C GLU A 21 -21.74 1.24 -15.66
N LYS A 22 -21.01 2.30 -15.27
CA LYS A 22 -19.66 2.61 -15.77
C LYS A 22 -18.57 2.47 -14.73
N TYR A 23 -18.87 2.64 -13.45
CA TYR A 23 -17.87 2.78 -12.40
C TYR A 23 -18.23 1.99 -11.15
N VAL A 24 -17.20 1.40 -10.56
CA VAL A 24 -17.22 0.83 -9.20
C VAL A 24 -16.27 1.65 -8.33
N VAL A 25 -16.76 2.22 -7.24
CA VAL A 25 -15.98 3.07 -6.34
C VAL A 25 -15.88 2.41 -4.97
N THR A 26 -14.69 2.06 -4.58
CA THR A 26 -14.40 1.48 -3.27
C THR A 26 -13.27 2.27 -2.59
N SER A 27 -12.99 2.03 -1.32
CA SER A 27 -11.96 2.77 -0.57
C SER A 27 -11.01 1.83 0.16
N ALA A 28 -9.73 2.13 0.11
CA ALA A 28 -8.77 1.63 1.08
C ALA A 28 -8.85 2.48 2.36
N VAL A 29 -8.75 1.85 3.52
CA VAL A 29 -8.79 2.53 4.83
C VAL A 29 -7.35 2.57 5.36
N GLY A 30 -6.46 3.30 4.65
CA GLY A 30 -5.03 3.26 4.89
C GLY A 30 -4.36 2.04 4.25
N HIS A 31 -3.25 1.58 4.82
CA HIS A 31 -2.56 0.38 4.35
C HIS A 31 -3.40 -0.87 4.60
N LEU A 32 -3.49 -1.72 3.57
CA LEU A 32 -4.17 -3.03 3.62
C LEU A 32 -3.18 -4.19 3.50
N VAL A 33 -1.98 -3.88 3.00
CA VAL A 33 -0.91 -4.83 2.69
C VAL A 33 0.39 -4.26 3.25
N GLU A 34 1.25 -5.11 3.78
CA GLU A 34 2.59 -4.77 4.25
C GLU A 34 3.65 -5.72 3.69
N ILE A 35 4.91 -5.33 3.76
CA ILE A 35 6.04 -6.22 3.46
C ILE A 35 6.12 -7.27 4.57
N GLN A 36 6.23 -8.53 4.18
CA GLN A 36 6.30 -9.67 5.07
C GLN A 36 7.53 -9.58 6.00
N ALA A 37 7.32 -9.91 7.28
CA ALA A 37 8.39 -9.89 8.26
C ALA A 37 9.37 -11.07 8.07
N PRO A 38 10.66 -10.88 8.40
CA PRO A 38 11.67 -11.92 8.23
C PRO A 38 11.44 -13.19 9.06
N GLU A 39 10.72 -13.09 10.17
CA GLU A 39 10.36 -14.24 11.00
C GLU A 39 9.50 -15.27 10.25
N GLU A 40 8.81 -14.83 9.22
CA GLU A 40 8.01 -15.69 8.36
C GLU A 40 8.87 -16.41 7.31
N PHE A 41 10.12 -15.97 7.12
CA PHE A 41 11.05 -16.59 6.21
C PHE A 41 11.99 -17.56 6.94
N ASP A 42 12.59 -17.13 8.09
CA ASP A 42 13.81 -17.81 8.50
C ASP A 42 14.15 -17.73 10.00
N VAL A 43 13.95 -16.62 10.70
CA VAL A 43 14.52 -16.39 12.03
C VAL A 43 13.47 -16.07 13.09
N LYS A 44 13.37 -16.91 14.12
CA LYS A 44 12.48 -16.69 15.26
C LYS A 44 12.90 -15.46 16.08
N ARG A 45 11.91 -14.67 16.48
CA ARG A 45 12.10 -13.55 17.42
C ARG A 45 12.82 -14.04 18.69
N GLY A 46 13.79 -13.26 19.16
CA GLY A 46 14.58 -13.59 20.35
C GLY A 46 15.86 -14.39 20.08
N LYS A 47 16.11 -14.81 18.83
CA LYS A 47 17.35 -15.46 18.40
C LYS A 47 18.19 -14.60 17.45
N TRP A 48 18.04 -13.29 17.56
CA TRP A 48 18.78 -12.36 16.70
C TRP A 48 20.26 -12.31 17.13
N SER A 49 21.14 -12.49 16.16
CA SER A 49 22.58 -12.41 16.36
C SER A 49 23.21 -11.77 15.12
N PHE A 50 24.41 -11.24 15.27
CA PHE A 50 25.18 -10.66 14.16
C PHE A 50 25.46 -11.66 13.03
N ALA A 51 25.53 -12.96 13.36
CA ALA A 51 25.76 -14.02 12.38
C ALA A 51 24.62 -14.15 11.32
N HIS A 52 23.43 -13.63 11.63
CA HIS A 52 22.26 -13.68 10.74
C HIS A 52 21.97 -12.31 10.09
N LEU A 53 22.92 -11.39 10.11
CA LEU A 53 22.78 -10.06 9.52
C LEU A 53 23.78 -9.85 8.39
N PRO A 54 23.44 -9.07 7.34
CA PRO A 54 22.13 -8.41 7.15
C PRO A 54 21.08 -9.37 6.60
N VAL A 55 19.81 -9.13 6.97
CA VAL A 55 18.66 -9.77 6.33
C VAL A 55 18.29 -8.99 5.08
N ILE A 56 18.53 -9.58 3.91
CA ILE A 56 18.21 -9.00 2.60
C ILE A 56 17.37 -10.04 1.86
N PRO A 57 16.06 -9.88 1.77
CA PRO A 57 15.23 -10.83 1.05
C PRO A 57 15.48 -10.73 -0.45
N PRO A 58 15.47 -11.86 -1.20
CA PRO A 58 15.59 -11.83 -2.65
C PRO A 58 14.42 -11.11 -3.32
N HIS A 59 13.25 -11.13 -2.67
CA HIS A 59 12.04 -10.44 -3.07
C HIS A 59 11.30 -9.95 -1.83
N PHE A 60 10.68 -8.78 -1.95
CA PHE A 60 9.80 -8.25 -0.89
C PHE A 60 8.40 -8.87 -1.04
N GLU A 61 8.18 -9.96 -0.32
CA GLU A 61 6.87 -10.61 -0.24
C GLU A 61 5.86 -9.70 0.48
N LEU A 62 4.60 -9.78 0.06
CA LEU A 62 3.51 -8.99 0.62
C LEU A 62 2.53 -9.87 1.37
N LYS A 63 2.09 -9.41 2.53
CA LYS A 63 1.01 -10.04 3.29
C LYS A 63 -0.11 -9.06 3.62
N PRO A 64 -1.35 -9.55 3.77
CA PRO A 64 -2.46 -8.74 4.26
C PRO A 64 -2.23 -8.32 5.70
N LEU A 65 -2.67 -7.11 6.05
CA LEU A 65 -2.82 -6.72 7.45
C LEU A 65 -4.09 -7.37 8.03
N ASP A 66 -3.97 -8.09 9.14
CA ASP A 66 -5.08 -8.85 9.73
C ASP A 66 -6.31 -8.00 9.99
N LYS A 67 -6.11 -6.78 10.53
CA LYS A 67 -7.19 -5.84 10.87
C LYS A 67 -7.99 -5.37 9.65
N THR A 68 -7.40 -5.40 8.46
CA THR A 68 -8.01 -4.87 7.23
C THR A 68 -8.21 -5.92 6.15
N LYS A 69 -7.97 -7.19 6.47
CA LYS A 69 -8.03 -8.33 5.54
C LYS A 69 -9.40 -8.46 4.83
N THR A 70 -10.49 -8.27 5.57
CA THR A 70 -11.85 -8.31 4.98
C THR A 70 -12.00 -7.24 3.91
N ARG A 71 -11.51 -6.01 4.20
CA ARG A 71 -11.54 -4.89 3.24
C ARG A 71 -10.69 -5.16 2.02
N LEU A 72 -9.49 -5.68 2.21
CA LEU A 72 -8.60 -6.09 1.12
C LEU A 72 -9.26 -7.13 0.23
N ASN A 73 -9.88 -8.16 0.81
CA ASN A 73 -10.56 -9.20 0.08
C ASN A 73 -11.72 -8.65 -0.78
N ALA A 74 -12.47 -7.70 -0.24
CA ALA A 74 -13.53 -7.01 -0.98
C ALA A 74 -12.97 -6.27 -2.21
N ILE A 75 -11.90 -5.49 -2.03
CA ILE A 75 -11.25 -4.76 -3.13
C ILE A 75 -10.70 -5.73 -4.18
N VAL A 76 -10.03 -6.81 -3.77
CA VAL A 76 -9.48 -7.83 -4.68
C VAL A 76 -10.61 -8.53 -5.47
N ARG A 77 -11.73 -8.84 -4.82
CA ARG A 77 -12.91 -9.41 -5.47
C ARG A 77 -13.47 -8.47 -6.54
N LEU A 78 -13.65 -7.18 -6.21
CA LEU A 78 -14.10 -6.17 -7.15
C LEU A 78 -13.13 -6.00 -8.31
N ALA A 79 -11.82 -5.94 -8.04
CA ALA A 79 -10.78 -5.80 -9.05
C ALA A 79 -10.72 -6.98 -10.04
N LYS A 80 -11.13 -8.18 -9.63
CA LYS A 80 -11.16 -9.40 -10.46
C LYS A 80 -12.47 -9.60 -11.24
N ARG A 81 -13.42 -8.69 -11.13
CA ARG A 81 -14.66 -8.76 -11.90
C ARG A 81 -14.35 -8.70 -13.40
N LYS A 82 -15.05 -9.49 -14.19
CA LYS A 82 -14.86 -9.57 -15.66
C LYS A 82 -15.26 -8.30 -16.40
N ASP A 83 -16.14 -7.50 -15.82
CA ASP A 83 -16.64 -6.23 -16.34
C ASP A 83 -15.75 -5.03 -15.96
N VAL A 84 -14.72 -5.22 -15.14
CA VAL A 84 -13.72 -4.19 -14.81
C VAL A 84 -12.60 -4.21 -15.84
N GLY A 85 -12.47 -3.13 -16.61
CA GLY A 85 -11.47 -2.99 -17.68
C GLY A 85 -10.28 -2.11 -17.33
N ALA A 86 -10.39 -1.25 -16.31
CA ALA A 86 -9.34 -0.32 -15.91
C ALA A 86 -9.44 0.05 -14.44
N PHE A 87 -8.35 0.55 -13.87
CA PHE A 87 -8.30 1.12 -12.52
C PHE A 87 -8.13 2.63 -12.56
N ILE A 88 -8.80 3.33 -11.67
CA ILE A 88 -8.52 4.72 -11.36
C ILE A 88 -8.01 4.79 -9.93
N ASN A 89 -6.70 5.06 -9.78
CA ASN A 89 -6.11 5.32 -8.48
C ASN A 89 -6.56 6.70 -7.98
N ALA A 90 -7.45 6.72 -7.01
CA ALA A 90 -8.00 7.91 -6.37
C ALA A 90 -7.52 8.07 -4.91
N CYS A 91 -6.44 7.40 -4.52
CA CYS A 91 -5.80 7.61 -3.22
C CYS A 91 -5.18 9.02 -3.13
N ASP A 92 -4.77 9.43 -1.94
CA ASP A 92 -4.22 10.75 -1.69
C ASP A 92 -3.09 11.14 -2.66
N ALA A 93 -3.03 12.43 -3.02
CA ALA A 93 -2.02 12.95 -3.92
C ALA A 93 -0.65 13.01 -3.22
N GLY A 94 0.16 11.97 -3.43
CA GLY A 94 1.47 11.85 -2.80
C GLY A 94 2.03 10.43 -2.88
N ARG A 95 3.25 10.27 -2.35
CA ARG A 95 3.95 8.98 -2.31
C ARG A 95 3.17 7.91 -1.57
N GLU A 96 2.53 8.28 -0.46
CA GLU A 96 1.80 7.35 0.39
C GLU A 96 0.56 6.77 -0.31
N GLY A 97 -0.26 7.64 -0.91
CA GLY A 97 -1.42 7.18 -1.69
C GLY A 97 -1.03 6.35 -2.92
N GLU A 98 0.09 6.68 -3.57
CA GLU A 98 0.63 5.86 -4.66
C GLU A 98 1.10 4.49 -4.15
N LEU A 99 1.80 4.43 -3.00
CA LEU A 99 2.26 3.19 -2.40
C LEU A 99 1.08 2.27 -2.04
N ILE A 100 0.07 2.79 -1.34
CA ILE A 100 -1.11 2.02 -0.95
C ILE A 100 -1.76 1.36 -2.18
N PHE A 101 -1.98 2.13 -3.24
CA PHE A 101 -2.56 1.59 -4.46
C PHE A 101 -1.68 0.52 -5.11
N ARG A 102 -0.37 0.77 -5.26
CA ARG A 102 0.57 -0.17 -5.90
C ARG A 102 0.70 -1.48 -5.14
N LEU A 103 0.73 -1.44 -3.81
CA LEU A 103 0.74 -2.65 -2.99
C LEU A 103 -0.53 -3.49 -3.16
N ILE A 104 -1.70 -2.84 -3.22
CA ILE A 104 -2.97 -3.53 -3.48
C ILE A 104 -2.98 -4.13 -4.89
N GLN A 105 -2.53 -3.38 -5.90
CA GLN A 105 -2.42 -3.84 -7.28
C GLN A 105 -1.50 -5.05 -7.39
N GLN A 106 -0.31 -4.98 -6.80
CA GLN A 106 0.67 -6.08 -6.77
C GLN A 106 0.10 -7.31 -6.07
N TYR A 107 -0.50 -7.14 -4.90
CA TYR A 107 -1.11 -8.23 -4.14
C TYR A 107 -2.27 -8.90 -4.89
N SER A 108 -3.12 -8.12 -5.55
CA SER A 108 -4.25 -8.63 -6.33
C SER A 108 -3.85 -9.43 -7.57
N LYS A 109 -2.63 -9.20 -8.08
CA LYS A 109 -2.10 -9.74 -9.35
C LYS A 109 -2.92 -9.37 -10.59
N VAL A 110 -3.74 -8.34 -10.50
CA VAL A 110 -4.57 -7.87 -11.62
C VAL A 110 -3.81 -6.82 -12.43
N LYS A 111 -3.79 -7.00 -13.77
CA LYS A 111 -3.00 -6.19 -14.70
C LYS A 111 -3.89 -5.32 -15.61
N HIS A 112 -4.86 -4.64 -15.02
CA HIS A 112 -5.65 -3.67 -15.77
C HIS A 112 -4.87 -2.37 -16.01
N PRO A 113 -5.15 -1.64 -17.11
CA PRO A 113 -4.67 -0.28 -17.30
C PRO A 113 -5.00 0.60 -16.10
N VAL A 114 -4.07 1.49 -15.74
CA VAL A 114 -4.20 2.37 -14.58
C VAL A 114 -4.23 3.83 -15.04
N GLN A 115 -5.13 4.59 -14.46
CA GLN A 115 -5.20 6.04 -14.52
C GLN A 115 -5.13 6.62 -13.11
N ARG A 116 -4.72 7.87 -12.98
CA ARG A 116 -4.54 8.53 -11.69
C ARG A 116 -5.42 9.75 -11.57
N LEU A 117 -6.31 9.75 -10.61
CA LEU A 117 -7.02 10.93 -10.15
C LEU A 117 -6.12 11.67 -9.14
N TRP A 118 -5.58 12.83 -9.53
CA TRP A 118 -4.66 13.60 -8.71
C TRP A 118 -5.36 14.84 -8.15
N LEU A 119 -5.70 14.80 -6.86
CA LEU A 119 -6.44 15.87 -6.19
C LEU A 119 -5.56 16.60 -5.19
N GLN A 120 -5.42 17.91 -5.36
CA GLN A 120 -4.80 18.82 -4.39
C GLN A 120 -5.84 19.56 -3.55
N SER A 121 -7.11 19.45 -3.92
CA SER A 121 -8.26 20.01 -3.21
C SER A 121 -9.43 19.04 -3.25
N MET A 122 -10.20 18.99 -2.18
CA MET A 122 -11.39 18.13 -2.03
C MET A 122 -12.71 18.87 -2.31
N THR A 123 -12.65 20.06 -2.93
CA THR A 123 -13.87 20.74 -3.36
C THR A 123 -14.57 19.95 -4.47
N PRO A 124 -15.91 20.00 -4.55
CA PRO A 124 -16.65 19.29 -5.59
C PRO A 124 -16.19 19.65 -7.02
N GLN A 125 -15.80 20.88 -7.24
CA GLN A 125 -15.29 21.35 -8.52
C GLN A 125 -13.95 20.72 -8.85
N ALA A 126 -12.96 20.76 -7.93
CA ALA A 126 -11.64 20.16 -8.13
C ALA A 126 -11.72 18.65 -8.37
N ILE A 127 -12.65 17.96 -7.69
CA ILE A 127 -12.88 16.53 -7.91
C ILE A 127 -13.37 16.24 -9.32
N ARG A 128 -14.31 17.03 -9.85
CA ARG A 128 -14.82 16.87 -11.22
C ARG A 128 -13.74 17.16 -12.26
N GLU A 129 -13.06 18.31 -12.14
CA GLU A 129 -11.98 18.69 -13.04
C GLU A 129 -10.85 17.62 -13.05
N GLY A 130 -10.46 17.12 -11.86
CA GLY A 130 -9.47 16.06 -11.76
C GLY A 130 -9.92 14.75 -12.40
N PHE A 131 -11.21 14.43 -12.32
CA PHE A 131 -11.77 13.23 -12.94
C PHE A 131 -11.84 13.33 -14.47
N GLU A 132 -12.02 14.53 -15.02
CA GLU A 132 -11.98 14.79 -16.46
C GLU A 132 -10.55 14.83 -17.02
N THR A 133 -9.55 15.07 -16.15
CA THR A 133 -8.13 15.20 -16.51
C THR A 133 -7.24 14.15 -15.83
N LEU A 134 -7.63 12.88 -15.89
CA LEU A 134 -6.88 11.79 -15.30
C LEU A 134 -5.46 11.71 -15.89
N ARG A 135 -4.47 11.51 -15.02
CA ARG A 135 -3.09 11.27 -15.42
C ARG A 135 -2.91 9.83 -15.88
N THR A 136 -2.00 9.62 -16.82
CA THR A 136 -1.64 8.28 -17.27
C THR A 136 -0.76 7.57 -16.24
N ASP A 137 -0.77 6.24 -16.26
CA ASP A 137 0.13 5.42 -15.43
C ASP A 137 1.59 5.78 -15.66
N ARG A 138 2.01 5.97 -16.90
CA ARG A 138 3.37 6.35 -17.27
C ARG A 138 3.87 7.61 -16.56
N GLN A 139 3.01 8.60 -16.38
CA GLN A 139 3.34 9.84 -15.64
C GLN A 139 3.55 9.59 -14.15
N MET A 140 3.01 8.50 -13.62
CA MET A 140 3.05 8.17 -12.20
C MET A 140 4.13 7.16 -11.83
N LEU A 141 4.73 6.46 -12.80
CA LEU A 141 5.77 5.47 -12.55
C LEU A 141 6.95 6.00 -11.71
N PRO A 142 7.52 7.20 -11.98
CA PRO A 142 8.61 7.71 -11.14
C PRO A 142 8.20 7.90 -9.68
N LEU A 143 6.96 8.33 -9.42
CA LEU A 143 6.45 8.48 -8.06
C LEU A 143 6.20 7.10 -7.41
N ALA A 144 5.69 6.14 -8.17
CA ALA A 144 5.48 4.77 -7.71
C ALA A 144 6.81 4.10 -7.33
N ASP A 145 7.84 4.26 -8.16
CA ASP A 145 9.19 3.74 -7.89
C ASP A 145 9.81 4.40 -6.66
N ALA A 146 9.71 5.72 -6.54
CA ALA A 146 10.19 6.44 -5.36
C ALA A 146 9.47 6.02 -4.08
N ALA A 147 8.17 5.76 -4.14
CA ALA A 147 7.37 5.30 -3.01
C ALA A 147 7.77 3.87 -2.59
N ARG A 148 7.95 2.98 -3.57
CA ARG A 148 8.39 1.60 -3.35
C ARG A 148 9.81 1.55 -2.76
N CYS A 149 10.78 2.20 -3.41
CA CYS A 149 12.17 2.23 -2.95
C CYS A 149 12.27 2.77 -1.51
N ARG A 150 11.49 3.81 -1.18
CA ARG A 150 11.46 4.31 0.19
C ARG A 150 10.92 3.28 1.17
N SER A 151 9.81 2.60 0.84
CA SER A 151 9.22 1.57 1.71
C SER A 151 10.17 0.39 1.94
N GLU A 152 10.82 -0.08 0.88
CA GLU A 152 11.81 -1.17 0.95
C GLU A 152 13.06 -0.76 1.73
N ALA A 153 13.57 0.46 1.54
CA ALA A 153 14.71 0.99 2.29
C ALA A 153 14.38 1.16 3.78
N ASP A 154 13.22 1.72 4.12
CA ASP A 154 12.77 1.84 5.50
C ASP A 154 12.64 0.46 6.18
N TRP A 155 12.14 -0.52 5.44
CA TRP A 155 12.06 -1.91 5.91
C TRP A 155 13.45 -2.51 6.16
N LEU A 156 14.37 -2.41 5.20
CA LEU A 156 15.73 -2.94 5.31
C LEU A 156 16.50 -2.32 6.49
N VAL A 157 16.46 -1.00 6.60
CA VAL A 157 17.15 -0.26 7.68
C VAL A 157 16.49 -0.59 9.02
N GLY A 158 15.17 -0.56 9.09
CA GLY A 158 14.42 -0.81 10.32
C GLY A 158 14.64 -2.22 10.87
N ILE A 159 14.54 -3.23 10.03
CA ILE A 159 14.73 -4.62 10.45
C ILE A 159 16.18 -4.90 10.85
N ASN A 160 17.13 -4.57 10.00
CA ASN A 160 18.54 -4.87 10.26
C ASN A 160 19.09 -4.05 11.42
N GLY A 161 18.77 -2.76 11.47
CA GLY A 161 19.16 -1.87 12.57
C GLY A 161 18.59 -2.32 13.91
N THR A 162 17.29 -2.60 13.96
CA THR A 162 16.63 -3.11 15.18
C THR A 162 17.25 -4.42 15.67
N ARG A 163 17.50 -5.36 14.77
CA ARG A 163 18.11 -6.65 15.14
C ARG A 163 19.55 -6.48 15.62
N ALA A 164 20.35 -5.68 14.92
CA ALA A 164 21.75 -5.41 15.30
C ALA A 164 21.83 -4.74 16.68
N MET A 165 21.06 -3.69 16.90
CA MET A 165 21.06 -2.96 18.17
C MET A 165 20.49 -3.80 19.32
N THR A 166 19.47 -4.59 19.07
CA THR A 166 18.92 -5.52 20.07
C THR A 166 19.94 -6.61 20.42
N ALA A 167 20.62 -7.20 19.44
CA ALA A 167 21.68 -8.19 19.67
C ALA A 167 22.87 -7.59 20.42
N PHE A 168 23.24 -6.33 20.10
CA PHE A 168 24.30 -5.61 20.78
C PHE A 168 23.97 -5.37 22.26
N ASN A 169 22.79 -4.86 22.55
CA ASN A 169 22.37 -4.51 23.91
C ASN A 169 22.01 -5.73 24.77
N SER A 170 21.82 -6.90 24.16
CA SER A 170 21.45 -8.16 24.84
C SER A 170 22.64 -9.09 25.09
N ARG A 171 23.89 -8.64 24.88
CA ARG A 171 25.10 -9.47 24.99
C ARG A 171 25.35 -10.04 26.38
N ASP A 172 25.04 -9.25 27.40
CA ASP A 172 25.32 -9.61 28.81
C ASP A 172 24.16 -10.34 29.49
N GLY A 173 23.23 -10.86 28.69
CA GLY A 173 22.04 -11.58 29.13
C GLY A 173 20.76 -10.74 29.06
N GLY A 174 19.62 -11.43 28.94
CA GLY A 174 18.32 -10.78 28.76
C GLY A 174 17.99 -10.48 27.29
N PHE A 175 16.83 -9.88 27.07
CA PHE A 175 16.36 -9.42 25.74
C PHE A 175 15.94 -7.95 25.82
N PHE A 176 16.77 -7.06 25.30
CA PHE A 176 16.53 -5.63 25.30
C PHE A 176 16.21 -5.15 23.89
N LEU A 177 14.93 -5.12 23.56
CA LEU A 177 14.46 -4.64 22.27
C LEU A 177 14.86 -3.17 22.06
N THR A 178 15.73 -2.93 21.08
CA THR A 178 16.19 -1.59 20.71
C THR A 178 15.75 -1.34 19.27
N THR A 179 14.68 -0.59 19.11
CA THR A 179 14.09 -0.29 17.80
C THR A 179 14.90 0.79 17.07
N VAL A 180 15.07 0.61 15.77
CA VAL A 180 15.70 1.58 14.86
C VAL A 180 14.71 1.92 13.76
N GLY A 181 14.51 3.21 13.51
CA GLY A 181 13.62 3.70 12.46
C GLY A 181 13.54 5.21 12.45
N ARG A 182 13.10 5.82 11.38
CA ARG A 182 13.07 7.28 11.18
C ARG A 182 12.32 8.08 12.26
N VAL A 183 11.43 7.45 12.99
CA VAL A 183 10.64 8.10 14.04
C VAL A 183 11.15 7.71 15.45
N GLN A 184 11.92 6.64 15.54
CA GLN A 184 12.35 6.02 16.80
C GLN A 184 13.82 6.30 17.16
N THR A 185 14.55 6.92 16.26
CA THR A 185 15.97 7.33 16.45
C THR A 185 16.10 8.84 16.55
#